data_432c8c35bdf3da0c00974a9cc4ce85fc
#
_entry.id   432c8c35bdf3da0c00974a9cc4ce85fc
#
_cell.length_a   1.000
_cell.length_b   1.000
_cell.length_c   1.000
_cell.angle_alpha   90.00
_cell.angle_beta   90.00
_cell.angle_gamma   90.00
#
_symmetry.space_group_name_H-M   'P 1'
#
loop_
_entity.id
_entity.type
_entity.pdbx_description
1 polymer ?
#
loop_
_entity_poly.entity_id
_entity_poly.type
_entity_poly.pdbx_seq_one_letter_code
_entity_poly.pdbx_strand_id
1 'polypeptide(L)'
;MNRHAMRTLLAATLLAAGTMVAAAALPYDELADAKADISAALVQARSDQTPVLVVFGANWCGDCRALDMAFKEGAAAPLIARKFKVVKVNVGRFDRNVDVAEAYGLPLKRGIPAVVVLSDQGKVVHVTRAGELANARKMGDSGIYDFFNTVVLADR
;
A
#
# COMPACT_ATOMS: atom_id res chain seq x y z
N MET A 1 60.90 -49.05 -16.80
CA MET A 1 60.89 -47.60 -16.64
C MET A 1 59.70 -47.04 -17.44
N ASN A 2 58.50 -46.95 -16.81
CA ASN A 2 57.27 -46.43 -17.48
C ASN A 2 56.76 -45.29 -16.67
N ARG A 3 56.82 -44.11 -17.25
CA ARG A 3 56.32 -42.87 -16.73
C ARG A 3 54.86 -42.67 -17.19
N HIS A 4 53.89 -43.01 -16.35
CA HIS A 4 52.47 -42.69 -16.59
C HIS A 4 52.21 -41.23 -16.22
N ALA A 5 51.95 -40.41 -17.25
CA ALA A 5 51.49 -39.08 -17.10
C ALA A 5 49.95 -39.09 -16.79
N MET A 6 49.59 -38.72 -15.59
CA MET A 6 48.22 -38.57 -15.15
C MET A 6 47.70 -37.19 -15.56
N ARG A 7 46.83 -37.14 -16.54
CA ARG A 7 46.14 -35.93 -16.99
C ARG A 7 44.92 -35.72 -16.09
N THR A 8 45.04 -34.77 -15.20
CA THR A 8 43.89 -34.26 -14.38
C THR A 8 43.06 -33.33 -15.25
N LEU A 9 41.83 -33.77 -15.56
CA LEU A 9 40.77 -32.90 -16.15
C LEU A 9 40.11 -32.09 -15.05
N LEU A 10 40.38 -30.80 -15.00
CA LEU A 10 39.58 -29.85 -14.21
C LEU A 10 38.27 -29.56 -14.96
N ALA A 11 37.17 -30.07 -14.47
CA ALA A 11 35.82 -29.68 -14.91
C ALA A 11 35.46 -28.36 -14.19
N ALA A 12 35.47 -27.26 -14.92
CA ALA A 12 34.97 -25.98 -14.45
C ALA A 12 33.43 -25.97 -14.56
N THR A 13 32.72 -26.13 -13.46
CA THR A 13 31.28 -25.92 -13.36
C THR A 13 31.00 -24.42 -13.30
N LEU A 14 30.51 -23.83 -14.41
CA LEU A 14 29.95 -22.49 -14.41
C LEU A 14 28.59 -22.52 -13.69
N LEU A 15 28.54 -21.96 -12.47
CA LEU A 15 27.27 -21.60 -11.83
C LEU A 15 26.72 -20.36 -12.53
N ALA A 16 25.69 -20.52 -13.36
CA ALA A 16 24.90 -19.42 -13.88
C ALA A 16 24.02 -18.89 -12.74
N ALA A 17 24.43 -17.82 -12.10
CA ALA A 17 23.59 -17.08 -11.16
C ALA A 17 22.50 -16.34 -11.95
N GLY A 18 21.34 -16.97 -12.07
CA GLY A 18 20.14 -16.33 -12.63
C GLY A 18 19.69 -15.22 -11.70
N THR A 19 19.83 -13.98 -12.12
CA THR A 19 19.23 -12.82 -11.43
C THR A 19 17.71 -12.90 -11.61
N MET A 20 16.99 -13.34 -10.58
CA MET A 20 15.53 -13.19 -10.51
C MET A 20 15.23 -11.70 -10.38
N VAL A 21 14.78 -11.08 -11.47
CA VAL A 21 14.16 -9.76 -11.43
C VAL A 21 12.80 -9.95 -10.76
N ALA A 22 12.71 -9.59 -9.48
CA ALA A 22 11.43 -9.55 -8.79
C ALA A 22 10.54 -8.51 -9.49
N ALA A 23 9.44 -8.94 -10.09
CA ALA A 23 8.44 -8.02 -10.60
C ALA A 23 7.91 -7.19 -9.43
N ALA A 24 7.91 -5.86 -9.58
CA ALA A 24 7.36 -4.97 -8.55
C ALA A 24 5.90 -5.37 -8.28
N ALA A 25 5.60 -5.67 -7.01
CA ALA A 25 4.24 -6.04 -6.62
C ALA A 25 3.28 -4.87 -6.89
N LEU A 26 2.14 -5.18 -7.47
CA LEU A 26 1.06 -4.19 -7.68
C LEU A 26 0.57 -3.65 -6.33
N PRO A 27 0.22 -2.36 -6.25
CA PRO A 27 -0.16 -1.74 -4.99
C PRO A 27 -1.43 -2.31 -4.35
N TYR A 28 -2.34 -2.87 -5.13
CA TYR A 28 -3.60 -3.44 -4.68
C TYR A 28 -3.66 -4.93 -5.04
N ASP A 29 -3.79 -5.79 -4.04
CA ASP A 29 -4.06 -7.22 -4.25
C ASP A 29 -5.51 -7.39 -4.68
N GLU A 30 -5.70 -7.91 -5.90
CA GLU A 30 -7.03 -8.09 -6.49
C GLU A 30 -7.78 -9.31 -5.93
N LEU A 31 -7.09 -10.17 -5.18
CA LEU A 31 -7.65 -11.38 -4.57
C LEU A 31 -7.87 -11.23 -3.05
N ALA A 32 -7.42 -10.11 -2.46
CA ALA A 32 -7.52 -9.89 -1.03
C ALA A 32 -8.98 -9.79 -0.55
N ASP A 33 -9.24 -10.30 0.65
CA ASP A 33 -10.48 -10.08 1.39
C ASP A 33 -10.36 -8.79 2.20
N ALA A 34 -10.92 -7.70 1.67
CA ALA A 34 -10.83 -6.38 2.29
C ALA A 34 -11.38 -6.34 3.72
N LYS A 35 -12.46 -7.08 4.00
CA LYS A 35 -13.07 -7.11 5.34
C LYS A 35 -12.18 -7.86 6.33
N ALA A 36 -11.60 -8.97 5.90
CA ALA A 36 -10.64 -9.72 6.71
C ALA A 36 -9.38 -8.90 6.99
N ASP A 37 -8.82 -8.23 5.98
CA ASP A 37 -7.63 -7.40 6.11
C ASP A 37 -7.85 -6.21 7.06
N ILE A 38 -8.97 -5.51 6.94
CA ILE A 38 -9.33 -4.41 7.84
C ILE A 38 -9.51 -4.94 9.28
N SER A 39 -10.16 -6.09 9.45
CA SER A 39 -10.34 -6.71 10.77
C SER A 39 -9.00 -7.08 11.40
N ALA A 40 -8.10 -7.69 10.65
CA ALA A 40 -6.75 -8.04 11.11
C ALA A 40 -5.93 -6.78 11.48
N ALA A 41 -6.01 -5.73 10.68
CA ALA A 41 -5.35 -4.47 10.97
C ALA A 41 -5.89 -3.81 12.25
N LEU A 42 -7.21 -3.87 12.50
CA LEU A 42 -7.82 -3.36 13.74
C LEU A 42 -7.39 -4.14 14.98
N VAL A 43 -7.18 -5.45 14.88
CA VAL A 43 -6.62 -6.23 15.99
C VAL A 43 -5.21 -5.72 16.36
N GLN A 44 -4.35 -5.49 15.37
CA GLN A 44 -3.01 -4.94 15.60
C GLN A 44 -3.08 -3.49 16.10
N ALA A 45 -3.98 -2.68 15.51
CA ALA A 45 -4.18 -1.28 15.87
C ALA A 45 -4.51 -1.10 17.36
N ARG A 46 -5.37 -1.96 17.91
CA ARG A 46 -5.71 -1.96 19.34
C ARG A 46 -4.50 -2.22 20.24
N SER A 47 -3.65 -3.17 19.85
CA SER A 47 -2.44 -3.49 20.60
C SER A 47 -1.44 -2.33 20.61
N ASP A 48 -1.27 -1.69 19.46
CA ASP A 48 -0.27 -0.65 19.24
C ASP A 48 -0.81 0.76 19.49
N GLN A 49 -2.10 0.91 19.77
CA GLN A 49 -2.81 2.20 19.88
C GLN A 49 -2.57 3.10 18.66
N THR A 50 -2.60 2.49 17.48
CA THR A 50 -2.30 3.15 16.20
C THR A 50 -3.53 3.10 15.29
N PRO A 51 -3.99 4.20 14.67
CA PRO A 51 -5.11 4.19 13.76
C PRO A 51 -4.85 3.37 12.49
N VAL A 52 -5.93 2.90 11.86
CA VAL A 52 -5.89 2.19 10.58
C VAL A 52 -6.22 3.16 9.45
N LEU A 53 -5.34 3.24 8.46
CA LEU A 53 -5.55 3.97 7.22
C LEU A 53 -6.00 2.98 6.13
N VAL A 54 -7.28 3.04 5.78
CA VAL A 54 -7.86 2.23 4.70
C VAL A 54 -7.81 3.04 3.41
N VAL A 55 -7.07 2.54 2.42
CA VAL A 55 -6.85 3.21 1.13
C VAL A 55 -7.60 2.47 0.03
N PHE A 56 -8.62 3.08 -0.50
CA PHE A 56 -9.42 2.55 -1.60
C PHE A 56 -8.84 3.01 -2.94
N GLY A 57 -8.58 2.06 -3.83
CA GLY A 57 -7.98 2.36 -5.12
C GLY A 57 -7.95 1.15 -6.05
N ALA A 58 -7.21 1.27 -7.14
CA ALA A 58 -7.05 0.20 -8.13
C ALA A 58 -5.71 0.30 -8.85
N ASN A 59 -5.23 -0.82 -9.38
CA ASN A 59 -3.93 -0.91 -10.07
C ASN A 59 -3.88 -0.12 -11.38
N TRP A 60 -5.01 0.04 -12.09
CA TRP A 60 -5.11 0.84 -13.30
C TRP A 60 -5.08 2.35 -13.04
N CYS A 61 -5.37 2.79 -11.82
CA CYS A 61 -5.48 4.19 -11.43
C CYS A 61 -4.09 4.82 -11.25
N GLY A 62 -3.74 5.80 -12.09
CA GLY A 62 -2.45 6.48 -12.03
C GLY A 62 -2.23 7.28 -10.74
N ASP A 63 -3.29 7.91 -10.21
CA ASP A 63 -3.23 8.65 -8.95
C ASP A 63 -3.09 7.72 -7.75
N CYS A 64 -3.68 6.51 -7.81
CA CYS A 64 -3.51 5.48 -6.80
C CYS A 64 -2.08 4.96 -6.73
N ARG A 65 -1.43 4.76 -7.89
CA ARG A 65 -0.02 4.38 -7.95
C ARG A 65 0.90 5.49 -7.44
N ALA A 66 0.58 6.74 -7.75
CA ALA A 66 1.34 7.88 -7.23
C ALA A 66 1.26 8.00 -5.71
N LEU A 67 0.08 7.80 -5.13
CA LEU A 67 -0.09 7.76 -3.68
C LEU A 67 0.69 6.60 -3.05
N ASP A 68 0.67 5.43 -3.67
CA ASP A 68 1.44 4.26 -3.21
C ASP A 68 2.95 4.52 -3.20
N MET A 69 3.46 5.18 -4.25
CA MET A 69 4.87 5.60 -4.31
C MET A 69 5.22 6.60 -3.22
N ALA A 70 4.37 7.60 -2.99
CA ALA A 70 4.56 8.58 -1.91
C ALA A 70 4.61 7.93 -0.52
N PHE A 71 3.86 6.85 -0.31
CA PHE A 71 3.86 6.07 0.94
C PHE A 71 5.12 5.21 1.12
N LYS A 72 5.80 4.86 0.04
CA LYS A 72 7.01 4.02 0.07
C LYS A 72 8.30 4.84 0.09
N GLU A 73 8.36 5.90 -0.67
CA GLU A 73 9.61 6.60 -1.01
C GLU A 73 9.52 8.11 -0.81
N GLY A 74 8.32 8.70 -0.70
CA GLY A 74 8.10 10.13 -0.62
C GLY A 74 8.24 10.71 0.79
N ALA A 75 8.05 12.02 0.90
CA ALA A 75 8.08 12.76 2.17
C ALA A 75 7.03 12.25 3.18
N ALA A 76 5.91 11.73 2.69
CA ALA A 76 4.87 11.13 3.52
C ALA A 76 5.27 9.76 4.10
N ALA A 77 6.22 9.03 3.51
CA ALA A 77 6.55 7.66 3.89
C ALA A 77 6.88 7.50 5.39
N PRO A 78 7.76 8.31 6.03
CA PRO A 78 8.03 8.19 7.45
C PRO A 78 6.82 8.53 8.33
N LEU A 79 5.96 9.46 7.90
CA LEU A 79 4.75 9.83 8.62
C LEU A 79 3.75 8.67 8.61
N ILE A 80 3.46 8.13 7.42
CA ILE A 80 2.54 7.01 7.24
C ILE A 80 3.00 5.78 8.03
N ALA A 81 4.27 5.40 7.90
CA ALA A 81 4.82 4.23 8.57
C ALA A 81 4.73 4.32 10.12
N ARG A 82 4.87 5.52 10.69
CA ARG A 82 4.82 5.72 12.14
C ARG A 82 3.40 5.88 12.68
N LYS A 83 2.47 6.41 11.88
CA LYS A 83 1.18 6.89 12.37
C LYS A 83 0.01 6.00 12.03
N PHE A 84 0.17 5.05 11.08
CA PHE A 84 -0.95 4.26 10.61
C PHE A 84 -0.59 2.80 10.37
N LYS A 85 -1.56 1.92 10.59
CA LYS A 85 -1.61 0.60 9.97
C LYS A 85 -2.31 0.77 8.63
N VAL A 86 -1.63 0.50 7.52
CA VAL A 86 -2.18 0.74 6.17
C VAL A 86 -2.81 -0.53 5.63
N VAL A 87 -4.08 -0.42 5.21
CA VAL A 87 -4.80 -1.45 4.46
C VAL A 87 -5.19 -0.91 3.10
N LYS A 88 -4.87 -1.62 2.04
CA LYS A 88 -5.24 -1.25 0.67
C LYS A 88 -6.40 -2.10 0.20
N VAL A 89 -7.46 -1.44 -0.26
CA VAL A 89 -8.70 -2.06 -0.73
C VAL A 89 -8.85 -1.83 -2.22
N ASN A 90 -8.82 -2.91 -3.00
CA ASN A 90 -9.06 -2.86 -4.43
C ASN A 90 -10.56 -2.63 -4.71
N VAL A 91 -10.88 -1.57 -5.45
CA VAL A 91 -12.25 -1.25 -5.86
C VAL A 91 -12.56 -1.70 -7.30
N GLY A 92 -11.62 -2.40 -7.95
CA GLY A 92 -11.78 -2.83 -9.34
C GLY A 92 -12.04 -1.65 -10.27
N ARG A 93 -13.09 -1.74 -11.07
CA ARG A 93 -13.65 -0.62 -11.86
C ARG A 93 -14.88 -0.01 -11.20
N PHE A 94 -14.82 0.18 -9.87
CA PHE A 94 -15.93 0.56 -9.00
C PHE A 94 -17.02 -0.53 -8.91
N ASP A 95 -16.61 -1.78 -9.01
CA ASP A 95 -17.44 -2.98 -8.97
C ASP A 95 -17.03 -3.98 -7.87
N ARG A 96 -16.01 -3.63 -7.06
CA ARG A 96 -15.51 -4.43 -5.94
C ARG A 96 -15.44 -3.61 -4.67
N ASN A 97 -15.74 -4.22 -3.53
CA ASN A 97 -15.64 -3.62 -2.20
C ASN A 97 -16.35 -2.25 -2.05
N VAL A 98 -17.35 -1.98 -2.92
CA VAL A 98 -18.15 -0.75 -2.85
C VAL A 98 -18.94 -0.72 -1.56
N ASP A 99 -19.49 -1.85 -1.13
CA ASP A 99 -20.18 -2.03 0.14
C ASP A 99 -19.31 -1.70 1.34
N VAL A 100 -18.01 -2.02 1.27
CA VAL A 100 -17.03 -1.67 2.32
C VAL A 100 -16.85 -0.17 2.41
N ALA A 101 -16.70 0.51 1.27
CA ALA A 101 -16.58 1.96 1.23
C ALA A 101 -17.84 2.66 1.73
N GLU A 102 -19.01 2.18 1.31
CA GLU A 102 -20.32 2.70 1.73
C GLU A 102 -20.54 2.56 3.24
N ALA A 103 -20.13 1.43 3.83
CA ALA A 103 -20.23 1.20 5.27
C ALA A 103 -19.46 2.24 6.10
N TYR A 104 -18.39 2.82 5.53
CA TYR A 104 -17.63 3.90 6.16
C TYR A 104 -18.07 5.31 5.72
N GLY A 105 -19.10 5.42 4.89
CA GLY A 105 -19.58 6.69 4.36
C GLY A 105 -18.63 7.35 3.35
N LEU A 106 -17.79 6.54 2.66
CA LEU A 106 -16.87 7.00 1.65
C LEU A 106 -17.54 7.07 0.27
N PRO A 107 -17.66 8.25 -0.36
CA PRO A 107 -18.29 8.40 -1.67
C PRO A 107 -17.29 8.11 -2.81
N LEU A 108 -17.09 6.84 -3.19
CA LEU A 108 -16.15 6.43 -4.26
C LEU A 108 -16.35 7.14 -5.60
N LYS A 109 -17.58 7.58 -5.89
CA LYS A 109 -17.89 8.35 -7.10
C LYS A 109 -17.18 9.72 -7.19
N ARG A 110 -16.59 10.19 -6.09
CA ARG A 110 -15.77 11.41 -6.08
C ARG A 110 -14.35 11.16 -6.58
N GLY A 111 -13.99 9.90 -6.85
CA GLY A 111 -12.70 9.50 -7.39
C GLY A 111 -11.86 8.69 -6.42
N ILE A 112 -10.81 8.11 -6.97
CA ILE A 112 -9.78 7.35 -6.25
C ILE A 112 -8.38 7.87 -6.60
N PRO A 113 -7.40 7.74 -5.70
CA PRO A 113 -7.49 7.09 -4.40
C PRO A 113 -8.37 7.88 -3.43
N ALA A 114 -9.01 7.15 -2.52
CA ALA A 114 -9.80 7.71 -1.45
C ALA A 114 -9.47 7.00 -0.13
N VAL A 115 -9.58 7.68 0.99
CA VAL A 115 -9.17 7.10 2.27
C VAL A 115 -10.21 7.25 3.36
N VAL A 116 -10.19 6.26 4.25
CA VAL A 116 -10.86 6.29 5.55
C VAL A 116 -9.81 6.06 6.62
N VAL A 117 -9.84 6.84 7.67
CA VAL A 117 -9.05 6.58 8.88
C VAL A 117 -10.00 6.08 9.96
N LEU A 118 -9.64 4.94 10.53
CA LEU A 118 -10.31 4.34 11.68
C LEU A 118 -9.43 4.50 12.91
N SER A 119 -10.02 4.86 14.05
CA SER A 119 -9.29 4.79 15.31
C SER A 119 -8.88 3.33 15.62
N ASP A 120 -8.02 3.14 16.61
CA ASP A 120 -7.67 1.81 17.15
C ASP A 120 -8.90 1.01 17.63
N GLN A 121 -10.02 1.68 17.95
CA GLN A 121 -11.30 1.07 18.31
C GLN A 121 -12.22 0.82 17.11
N GLY A 122 -11.80 1.13 15.88
CA GLY A 122 -12.57 0.96 14.65
C GLY A 122 -13.61 2.04 14.38
N LYS A 123 -13.57 3.17 15.10
CA LYS A 123 -14.45 4.33 14.80
C LYS A 123 -13.90 5.11 13.61
N VAL A 124 -14.76 5.54 12.72
CA VAL A 124 -14.37 6.43 11.61
C VAL A 124 -14.00 7.81 12.18
N VAL A 125 -12.76 8.22 11.98
CA VAL A 125 -12.25 9.52 12.42
C VAL A 125 -11.97 10.47 11.26
N HIS A 126 -11.71 9.95 10.06
CA HIS A 126 -11.56 10.77 8.86
C HIS A 126 -12.06 10.03 7.61
N VAL A 127 -12.65 10.76 6.66
CA VAL A 127 -13.08 10.25 5.34
C VAL A 127 -12.83 11.32 4.29
N THR A 128 -12.19 10.97 3.17
CA THR A 128 -12.15 11.84 1.99
C THR A 128 -13.52 11.90 1.32
N ARG A 129 -14.19 13.06 1.39
CA ARG A 129 -15.56 13.22 0.91
C ARG A 129 -15.69 13.97 -0.41
N ALA A 130 -14.68 14.75 -0.77
CA ALA A 130 -14.67 15.62 -1.94
C ALA A 130 -13.70 15.17 -3.04
N GLY A 131 -13.07 14.00 -2.90
CA GLY A 131 -12.06 13.50 -3.84
C GLY A 131 -10.69 14.16 -3.64
N GLU A 132 -10.34 14.50 -2.40
CA GLU A 132 -9.15 15.26 -2.02
C GLU A 132 -7.85 14.63 -2.54
N LEU A 133 -7.82 13.32 -2.68
CA LEU A 133 -6.65 12.57 -3.19
C LEU A 133 -6.81 12.10 -4.65
N ALA A 134 -7.97 12.35 -5.29
CA ALA A 134 -8.24 11.85 -6.64
C ALA A 134 -7.34 12.48 -7.74
N ASN A 135 -6.50 13.43 -7.37
CA ASN A 135 -5.49 14.07 -8.21
C ASN A 135 -4.08 13.96 -7.62
N ALA A 136 -3.77 12.88 -6.90
CA ALA A 136 -2.52 12.69 -6.16
C ALA A 136 -1.26 12.97 -6.99
N ARG A 137 -1.26 12.63 -8.30
CA ARG A 137 -0.15 12.96 -9.21
C ARG A 137 0.12 14.47 -9.31
N LYS A 138 -0.93 15.30 -9.23
CA LYS A 138 -0.81 16.77 -9.30
C LYS A 138 -0.46 17.39 -7.97
N MET A 139 -0.81 16.74 -6.86
CA MET A 139 -0.45 17.21 -5.52
C MET A 139 1.06 17.20 -5.31
N GLY A 140 1.76 16.27 -5.93
CA GLY A 140 3.17 16.06 -5.70
C GLY A 140 3.46 15.54 -4.30
N ASP A 141 4.73 15.33 -4.00
CA ASP A 141 5.18 14.73 -2.75
C ASP A 141 4.83 15.57 -1.51
N SER A 142 5.06 16.88 -1.58
CA SER A 142 4.75 17.81 -0.49
C SER A 142 3.24 17.91 -0.23
N GLY A 143 2.42 17.99 -1.28
CA GLY A 143 0.97 18.08 -1.12
C GLY A 143 0.36 16.83 -0.49
N ILE A 144 0.89 15.65 -0.82
CA ILE A 144 0.49 14.40 -0.19
C ILE A 144 0.90 14.38 1.29
N TYR A 145 2.14 14.81 1.59
CA TYR A 145 2.61 14.95 2.98
C TYR A 145 1.73 15.88 3.79
N ASP A 146 1.45 17.09 3.28
CA ASP A 146 0.64 18.10 3.96
C ASP A 146 -0.77 17.61 4.25
N PHE A 147 -1.38 16.88 3.29
CA PHE A 147 -2.69 16.26 3.50
C PHE A 147 -2.66 15.31 4.70
N PHE A 148 -1.75 14.34 4.73
CA PHE A 148 -1.72 13.35 5.81
C PHE A 148 -1.25 13.95 7.14
N ASN A 149 -0.38 14.95 7.12
CA ASN A 149 -0.01 15.67 8.32
C ASN A 149 -1.22 16.39 8.94
N THR A 150 -2.08 16.99 8.12
CA THR A 150 -3.34 17.59 8.57
C THR A 150 -4.27 16.56 9.19
N VAL A 151 -4.42 15.38 8.56
CA VAL A 151 -5.23 14.27 9.09
C VAL A 151 -4.73 13.82 10.46
N VAL A 152 -3.41 13.67 10.63
CA VAL A 152 -2.80 13.29 11.92
C VAL A 152 -3.01 14.34 13.00
N LEU A 153 -2.99 15.63 12.64
CA LEU A 153 -3.21 16.73 13.60
C LEU A 153 -4.67 16.84 14.05
N ALA A 154 -5.62 16.48 13.17
CA ALA A 154 -7.04 16.53 13.49
C ALA A 154 -7.51 15.39 14.43
N ASP A 155 -6.72 14.32 14.56
CA ASP A 155 -7.02 13.15 15.40
C ASP A 155 -6.45 13.28 16.84
N ARG A 156 -5.92 14.45 17.21
CA ARG A 156 -5.41 14.76 18.56
C ARG A 156 -6.48 15.48 19.38
#